data_2c14e9e4137ac0629d7e7a7b53a2a2bf
#
_entry.id   2c14e9e4137ac0629d7e7a7b53a2a2bf
#
_cell.length_a   1.000
_cell.length_b   1.000
_cell.length_c   1.000
_cell.angle_alpha   90.00
_cell.angle_beta   90.00
_cell.angle_gamma   90.00
#
_symmetry.space_group_name_H-M   'P 1'
#
loop_
_entity.id
_entity.type
_entity.pdbx_description
1 polymer ?
#
loop_
_entity_poly.entity_id
_entity_poly.type
_entity_poly.pdbx_seq_one_letter_code
_entity_poly.pdbx_strand_id
1 'polypeptide(L)'
;MYSFLRELPFKEGDEYTQLMERIAKYEGITDNMEIEIAEFLKQVASHSTSGETSEEVLRMLREIDNLESLGDGIFHLAKLEQSRRDQKIVLGEDEQQNLRNIESKVESALLLMDANLDTENREPDIDKAYQMEKEINLYRDELRNRHLAAVRDNRYSYAQGSIYSGAY
;
A
#
# COMPACT_ATOMS: atom_id res chain seq x y z
N MET A 1 -5.56 0.12 -8.73
CA MET A 1 -4.45 1.02 -8.41
C MET A 1 -3.10 0.29 -8.41
N TYR A 2 -2.93 -0.77 -7.66
CA TYR A 2 -1.65 -1.51 -7.57
C TYR A 2 -1.07 -1.94 -8.94
N SER A 3 -1.88 -2.45 -9.86
CA SER A 3 -1.42 -2.78 -11.24
C SER A 3 -0.84 -1.59 -11.99
N PHE A 4 -1.43 -0.40 -11.81
CA PHE A 4 -0.93 0.84 -12.43
C PHE A 4 0.40 1.28 -11.81
N LEU A 5 0.55 1.16 -10.49
CA LEU A 5 1.82 1.43 -9.81
C LEU A 5 2.95 0.55 -10.35
N ARG A 6 2.71 -0.74 -10.58
CA ARG A 6 3.69 -1.67 -11.14
C ARG A 6 4.11 -1.35 -12.57
N GLU A 7 3.21 -0.79 -13.37
CA GLU A 7 3.51 -0.37 -14.74
C GLU A 7 4.27 0.96 -14.80
N LEU A 8 4.08 1.82 -13.80
CA LEU A 8 4.57 3.19 -13.79
C LEU A 8 6.08 3.33 -14.07
N PRO A 9 6.99 2.51 -13.51
CA PRO A 9 8.42 2.60 -13.77
C PRO A 9 8.82 2.36 -15.23
N PHE A 10 7.97 1.68 -16.02
CA PHE A 10 8.24 1.28 -17.40
C PHE A 10 7.59 2.20 -18.44
N LYS A 11 6.84 3.22 -17.99
CA LYS A 11 6.15 4.17 -18.87
C LYS A 11 6.92 5.48 -18.97
N GLU A 12 6.76 6.18 -20.09
CA GLU A 12 7.39 7.48 -20.37
C GLU A 12 6.39 8.44 -21.02
N GLY A 13 6.71 9.74 -21.00
CA GLY A 13 5.91 10.77 -21.67
C GLY A 13 4.45 10.76 -21.26
N ASP A 14 3.57 10.81 -22.28
CA ASP A 14 2.12 10.88 -22.07
C ASP A 14 1.55 9.64 -21.38
N GLU A 15 2.10 8.44 -21.63
CA GLU A 15 1.65 7.21 -20.97
C GLU A 15 1.91 7.25 -19.47
N TYR A 16 3.08 7.77 -19.06
CA TYR A 16 3.40 7.97 -17.65
C TYR A 16 2.42 8.95 -16.99
N THR A 17 2.20 10.10 -17.65
CA THR A 17 1.28 11.13 -17.14
C THR A 17 -0.14 10.58 -16.96
N GLN A 18 -0.66 9.87 -17.97
CA GLN A 18 -1.99 9.26 -17.90
C GLN A 18 -2.09 8.22 -16.77
N LEU A 19 -1.02 7.46 -16.53
CA LEU A 19 -1.02 6.47 -15.45
C LEU A 19 -1.03 7.14 -14.07
N MET A 20 -0.24 8.21 -13.88
CA MET A 20 -0.24 9.03 -12.67
C MET A 20 -1.61 9.66 -12.40
N GLU A 21 -2.23 10.25 -13.43
CA GLU A 21 -3.58 10.82 -13.33
C GLU A 21 -4.63 9.75 -12.95
N ARG A 22 -4.52 8.54 -13.48
CA ARG A 22 -5.39 7.43 -13.12
C ARG A 22 -5.21 7.00 -11.66
N ILE A 23 -3.98 6.90 -11.18
CA ILE A 23 -3.70 6.57 -9.77
C ILE A 23 -4.29 7.65 -8.85
N ALA A 24 -4.03 8.93 -9.12
CA ALA A 24 -4.60 10.04 -8.36
C ALA A 24 -6.14 10.08 -8.39
N LYS A 25 -6.73 9.77 -9.55
CA LYS A 25 -8.19 9.69 -9.67
C LYS A 25 -8.78 8.58 -8.80
N TYR A 26 -8.14 7.40 -8.77
CA TYR A 26 -8.64 6.27 -7.99
C TYR A 26 -8.44 6.47 -6.49
N GLU A 27 -7.37 7.14 -6.07
CA GLU A 27 -7.20 7.55 -4.67
C GLU A 27 -8.32 8.51 -4.26
N GLY A 28 -8.61 9.58 -5.01
CA GLY A 28 -9.74 10.45 -4.70
C GLY A 28 -11.12 9.77 -4.75
N ILE A 29 -11.26 8.63 -5.47
CA ILE A 29 -12.48 7.81 -5.41
C ILE A 29 -12.52 7.02 -4.11
N THR A 30 -11.41 6.41 -3.67
CA THR A 30 -11.35 5.67 -2.39
C THR A 30 -11.65 6.56 -1.21
N ASP A 31 -11.08 7.78 -1.15
CA ASP A 31 -11.35 8.78 -0.12
C ASP A 31 -12.85 9.15 -0.03
N ASN A 32 -13.45 9.47 -1.18
CA ASN A 32 -14.87 9.80 -1.22
C ASN A 32 -15.75 8.61 -0.78
N MET A 33 -15.40 7.39 -1.20
CA MET A 33 -16.11 6.18 -0.79
C MET A 33 -16.00 5.94 0.71
N GLU A 34 -14.82 6.13 1.32
CA GLU A 34 -14.65 6.04 2.78
C GLU A 34 -15.61 6.99 3.49
N ILE A 35 -15.62 8.27 3.11
CA ILE A 35 -16.48 9.29 3.72
C ILE A 35 -17.96 8.93 3.59
N GLU A 36 -18.43 8.61 2.38
CA GLU A 36 -19.84 8.31 2.10
C GLU A 36 -20.31 7.05 2.85
N ILE A 37 -19.51 5.99 2.88
CA ILE A 37 -19.85 4.75 3.58
C ILE A 37 -19.81 4.97 5.11
N ALA A 38 -18.80 5.70 5.62
CA ALA A 38 -18.72 6.02 7.04
C ALA A 38 -19.93 6.85 7.51
N GLU A 39 -20.40 7.81 6.72
CA GLU A 39 -21.60 8.58 7.01
C GLU A 39 -22.86 7.70 7.01
N PHE A 40 -23.00 6.81 6.04
CA PHE A 40 -24.10 5.85 5.97
C PHE A 40 -24.11 4.93 7.18
N LEU A 41 -22.97 4.35 7.54
CA LEU A 41 -22.84 3.44 8.69
C LEU A 41 -23.14 4.16 10.02
N LYS A 42 -22.76 5.42 10.19
CA LYS A 42 -23.14 6.25 11.35
C LYS A 42 -24.66 6.43 11.45
N GLN A 43 -25.33 6.62 10.32
CA GLN A 43 -26.80 6.70 10.30
C GLN A 43 -27.44 5.37 10.70
N VAL A 44 -26.94 4.23 10.19
CA VAL A 44 -27.41 2.91 10.58
C VAL A 44 -27.24 2.69 12.09
N ALA A 45 -26.06 3.01 12.64
CA ALA A 45 -25.79 2.89 14.06
C ALA A 45 -26.72 3.75 14.92
N SER A 46 -27.06 4.96 14.47
CA SER A 46 -27.94 5.89 15.21
C SER A 46 -29.41 5.42 15.31
N HIS A 47 -29.84 4.55 14.39
CA HIS A 47 -31.19 3.98 14.36
C HIS A 47 -31.27 2.57 14.92
N SER A 48 -30.14 1.95 15.25
CA SER A 48 -30.07 0.59 15.79
C SER A 48 -30.08 0.60 17.31
N THR A 49 -30.85 -0.33 17.89
CA THR A 49 -30.91 -0.57 19.35
C THR A 49 -30.19 -1.85 19.77
N SER A 50 -29.61 -2.63 18.81
CA SER A 50 -28.93 -3.88 19.12
C SER A 50 -27.40 -3.70 19.21
N GLY A 51 -26.77 -4.34 20.21
CA GLY A 51 -25.32 -4.36 20.35
C GLY A 51 -24.62 -5.04 19.17
N GLU A 52 -25.23 -6.07 18.59
CA GLU A 52 -24.72 -6.82 17.45
C GLU A 52 -24.58 -5.94 16.20
N THR A 53 -25.57 -5.09 15.89
CA THR A 53 -25.46 -4.13 14.79
C THR A 53 -24.35 -3.11 15.02
N SER A 54 -24.14 -2.69 16.26
CA SER A 54 -23.06 -1.75 16.60
C SER A 54 -21.67 -2.36 16.39
N GLU A 55 -21.48 -3.62 16.76
CA GLU A 55 -20.22 -4.34 16.52
C GLU A 55 -19.95 -4.52 15.03
N GLU A 56 -20.97 -4.86 14.25
CA GLU A 56 -20.87 -4.98 12.79
C GLU A 56 -20.51 -3.67 12.11
N VAL A 57 -21.15 -2.56 12.50
CA VAL A 57 -20.81 -1.21 12.00
C VAL A 57 -19.36 -0.86 12.31
N LEU A 58 -18.88 -1.13 13.53
CA LEU A 58 -17.49 -0.87 13.91
C LEU A 58 -16.49 -1.73 13.12
N ARG A 59 -16.87 -2.96 12.76
CA ARG A 59 -16.06 -3.82 11.90
C ARG A 59 -15.95 -3.24 10.49
N MET A 60 -17.09 -2.87 9.89
CA MET A 60 -17.14 -2.28 8.57
C MET A 60 -16.37 -0.95 8.46
N LEU A 61 -16.48 -0.09 9.48
CA LEU A 61 -15.71 1.17 9.53
C LEU A 61 -14.20 0.92 9.51
N ARG A 62 -13.71 -0.08 10.25
CA ARG A 62 -12.28 -0.46 10.23
C ARG A 62 -11.85 -1.04 8.88
N GLU A 63 -12.70 -1.84 8.24
CA GLU A 63 -12.41 -2.40 6.91
C GLU A 63 -12.25 -1.30 5.88
N ILE A 64 -13.12 -0.29 5.90
CA ILE A 64 -13.06 0.85 4.96
C ILE A 64 -11.82 1.70 5.18
N ASP A 65 -11.51 2.05 6.42
CA ASP A 65 -10.31 2.78 6.83
C ASP A 65 -9.02 2.06 6.36
N ASN A 66 -8.97 0.73 6.51
CA ASN A 66 -7.85 -0.07 6.02
C ASN A 66 -7.74 -0.07 4.48
N LEU A 67 -8.87 -0.08 3.75
CA LEU A 67 -8.86 -0.05 2.29
C LEU A 67 -8.45 1.32 1.74
N GLU A 68 -8.89 2.40 2.36
CA GLU A 68 -8.43 3.76 2.08
C GLU A 68 -6.93 3.89 2.33
N SER A 69 -6.44 3.48 3.51
CA SER A 69 -5.02 3.50 3.85
C SER A 69 -4.14 2.71 2.86
N LEU A 70 -4.68 1.64 2.28
CA LEU A 70 -4.01 0.92 1.18
C LEU A 70 -3.95 1.76 -0.10
N GLY A 71 -5.03 2.47 -0.43
CA GLY A 71 -5.10 3.43 -1.55
C GLY A 71 -4.05 4.54 -1.42
N ASP A 72 -3.99 5.15 -0.26
CA ASP A 72 -3.02 6.17 0.13
C ASP A 72 -1.58 5.68 0.00
N GLY A 73 -1.30 4.48 0.49
CA GLY A 73 0.02 3.86 0.37
C GLY A 73 0.45 3.68 -1.09
N ILE A 74 -0.47 3.24 -1.97
CA ILE A 74 -0.20 3.10 -3.41
C ILE A 74 0.07 4.47 -4.05
N PHE A 75 -0.72 5.49 -3.71
CA PHE A 75 -0.52 6.84 -4.21
C PHE A 75 0.79 7.45 -3.72
N HIS A 76 1.13 7.24 -2.45
CA HIS A 76 2.42 7.64 -1.89
C HIS A 76 3.60 7.04 -2.68
N LEU A 77 3.58 5.75 -2.98
CA LEU A 77 4.61 5.09 -3.78
C LEU A 77 4.69 5.65 -5.22
N ALA A 78 3.55 5.99 -5.84
CA ALA A 78 3.54 6.63 -7.15
C ALA A 78 4.17 8.03 -7.10
N LYS A 79 3.91 8.82 -6.06
CA LYS A 79 4.55 10.12 -5.82
C LYS A 79 6.05 9.99 -5.57
N LEU A 80 6.47 8.94 -4.88
CA LEU A 80 7.88 8.65 -4.63
C LEU A 80 8.61 8.32 -5.95
N GLU A 81 7.99 7.52 -6.82
CA GLU A 81 8.51 7.23 -8.16
C GLU A 81 8.59 8.49 -9.02
N GLN A 82 7.60 9.38 -8.96
CA GLN A 82 7.65 10.68 -9.60
C GLN A 82 8.84 11.51 -9.11
N SER A 83 9.00 11.60 -7.79
CA SER A 83 10.12 12.33 -7.17
C SER A 83 11.48 11.75 -7.57
N ARG A 84 11.60 10.42 -7.64
CA ARG A 84 12.80 9.73 -8.10
C ARG A 84 13.19 10.15 -9.53
N ARG A 85 12.20 10.22 -10.44
CA ARG A 85 12.40 10.62 -11.84
C ARG A 85 12.78 12.09 -11.97
N ASP A 86 12.03 12.97 -11.31
CA ASP A 86 12.25 14.42 -11.36
C ASP A 86 13.67 14.78 -10.88
N GLN A 87 14.14 14.10 -9.85
CA GLN A 87 15.47 14.26 -9.29
C GLN A 87 16.55 13.43 -10.03
N LYS A 88 16.17 12.63 -11.03
CA LYS A 88 17.05 11.72 -11.78
C LYS A 88 17.86 10.78 -10.88
N ILE A 89 17.25 10.31 -9.80
CA ILE A 89 17.87 9.41 -8.85
C ILE A 89 17.89 7.99 -9.43
N VAL A 90 19.07 7.38 -9.44
CA VAL A 90 19.28 5.98 -9.81
C VAL A 90 19.61 5.20 -8.55
N LEU A 91 18.81 4.19 -8.25
CA LEU A 91 19.07 3.25 -7.16
C LEU A 91 20.09 2.20 -7.62
N GLY A 92 20.94 1.74 -6.72
CA GLY A 92 21.89 0.66 -6.99
C GLY A 92 21.18 -0.68 -7.21
N GLU A 93 21.92 -1.68 -7.69
CA GLU A 93 21.36 -3.01 -7.98
C GLU A 93 20.80 -3.69 -6.71
N ASP A 94 21.50 -3.53 -5.58
CA ASP A 94 21.08 -4.10 -4.29
C ASP A 94 19.77 -3.47 -3.79
N GLU A 95 19.64 -2.14 -3.88
CA GLU A 95 18.42 -1.42 -3.49
C GLU A 95 17.25 -1.83 -4.39
N GLN A 96 17.46 -1.90 -5.71
CA GLN A 96 16.43 -2.35 -6.64
C GLN A 96 15.99 -3.79 -6.37
N GLN A 97 16.93 -4.70 -6.08
CA GLN A 97 16.58 -6.08 -5.75
C GLN A 97 15.81 -6.19 -4.44
N ASN A 98 16.20 -5.41 -3.44
CA ASN A 98 15.51 -5.35 -2.16
C ASN A 98 14.05 -4.86 -2.34
N LEU A 99 13.83 -3.83 -3.17
CA LEU A 99 12.47 -3.34 -3.47
C LEU A 99 11.64 -4.39 -4.22
N ARG A 100 12.20 -5.06 -5.22
CA ARG A 100 11.50 -6.18 -5.90
C ARG A 100 11.11 -7.29 -4.93
N ASN A 101 11.96 -7.61 -3.96
CA ASN A 101 11.68 -8.67 -3.00
C ASN A 101 10.53 -8.30 -2.05
N ILE A 102 10.51 -7.07 -1.51
CA ILE A 102 9.40 -6.65 -0.65
C ILE A 102 8.10 -6.49 -1.45
N GLU A 103 8.17 -5.95 -2.67
CA GLU A 103 7.03 -5.85 -3.59
C GLU A 103 6.39 -7.23 -3.86
N SER A 104 7.19 -8.25 -4.14
CA SER A 104 6.68 -9.61 -4.34
C SER A 104 5.98 -10.18 -3.11
N LYS A 105 6.46 -9.88 -1.91
CA LYS A 105 5.80 -10.28 -0.66
C LYS A 105 4.46 -9.54 -0.45
N VAL A 106 4.44 -8.24 -0.70
CA VAL A 106 3.22 -7.42 -0.62
C VAL A 106 2.19 -7.88 -1.67
N GLU A 107 2.61 -8.13 -2.91
CA GLU A 107 1.73 -8.67 -3.95
C GLU A 107 1.07 -9.99 -3.52
N SER A 108 1.86 -10.89 -2.94
CA SER A 108 1.33 -12.17 -2.44
C SER A 108 0.31 -11.97 -1.32
N ALA A 109 0.55 -10.99 -0.42
CA ALA A 109 -0.40 -10.64 0.64
C ALA A 109 -1.70 -10.02 0.10
N LEU A 110 -1.60 -9.13 -0.91
CA LEU A 110 -2.77 -8.56 -1.58
C LEU A 110 -3.62 -9.63 -2.29
N LEU A 111 -2.99 -10.60 -2.94
CA LEU A 111 -3.69 -11.72 -3.57
C LEU A 111 -4.40 -12.61 -2.54
N LEU A 112 -3.78 -12.83 -1.37
CA LEU A 112 -4.42 -13.55 -0.28
C LEU A 112 -5.58 -12.75 0.32
N MET A 113 -5.42 -11.43 0.48
CA MET A 113 -6.49 -10.55 0.95
C MET A 113 -7.69 -10.60 0.02
N ASP A 114 -7.49 -10.44 -1.29
CA ASP A 114 -8.54 -10.54 -2.30
C ASP A 114 -9.27 -11.89 -2.22
N ALA A 115 -8.49 -12.97 -2.13
CA ALA A 115 -9.03 -14.31 -1.96
C ALA A 115 -9.77 -14.53 -0.62
N ASN A 116 -9.40 -13.84 0.45
CA ASN A 116 -10.08 -13.92 1.75
C ASN A 116 -11.35 -13.06 1.79
N LEU A 117 -11.43 -11.99 1.00
CA LEU A 117 -12.63 -11.17 0.85
C LEU A 117 -13.70 -11.86 -0.01
N ASP A 118 -13.29 -12.69 -0.98
CA ASP A 118 -14.20 -13.53 -1.78
C ASP A 118 -14.61 -14.79 -0.99
N THR A 119 -15.43 -14.60 0.05
CA THR A 119 -15.78 -15.65 1.03
C THR A 119 -17.08 -16.40 0.72
N GLU A 120 -17.66 -16.26 -0.46
CA GLU A 120 -18.96 -16.91 -0.76
C GLU A 120 -18.95 -18.43 -0.53
N ASN A 121 -17.80 -19.11 -0.54
CA ASN A 121 -17.72 -20.58 -0.44
C ASN A 121 -16.56 -21.13 0.42
N ARG A 122 -15.83 -20.32 1.17
CA ARG A 122 -14.71 -20.80 2.00
C ARG A 122 -14.43 -19.91 3.20
N GLU A 123 -13.85 -20.49 4.24
CA GLU A 123 -13.32 -19.71 5.37
C GLU A 123 -12.02 -18.96 4.97
N PRO A 124 -11.83 -17.72 5.43
CA PRO A 124 -10.60 -16.97 5.17
C PRO A 124 -9.39 -17.63 5.86
N ASP A 125 -8.26 -17.64 5.16
CA ASP A 125 -6.98 -18.18 5.69
C ASP A 125 -6.25 -17.11 6.51
N ILE A 126 -6.70 -16.94 7.75
CA ILE A 126 -6.19 -15.93 8.68
C ILE A 126 -4.77 -16.26 9.15
N ASP A 127 -4.46 -17.53 9.40
CA ASP A 127 -3.13 -17.96 9.85
C ASP A 127 -2.06 -17.63 8.80
N LYS A 128 -2.37 -17.86 7.53
CA LYS A 128 -1.49 -17.51 6.43
C LYS A 128 -1.34 -15.98 6.29
N ALA A 129 -2.41 -15.21 6.50
CA ALA A 129 -2.34 -13.76 6.49
C ALA A 129 -1.38 -13.23 7.57
N TYR A 130 -1.47 -13.72 8.81
CA TYR A 130 -0.55 -13.37 9.90
C TYR A 130 0.89 -13.78 9.61
N GLN A 131 1.10 -14.94 9.01
CA GLN A 131 2.45 -15.38 8.62
C GLN A 131 3.05 -14.42 7.58
N MET A 132 2.29 -14.04 6.55
CA MET A 132 2.74 -13.12 5.51
C MET A 132 3.01 -11.72 6.05
N GLU A 133 2.16 -11.20 6.93
CA GLU A 133 2.40 -9.93 7.63
C GLU A 133 3.72 -9.97 8.40
N LYS A 134 3.95 -11.03 9.18
CA LYS A 134 5.19 -11.21 9.92
C LYS A 134 6.42 -11.25 9.02
N GLU A 135 6.35 -11.93 7.88
CA GLU A 135 7.45 -12.02 6.91
C GLU A 135 7.74 -10.65 6.28
N ILE A 136 6.70 -9.87 5.93
CA ILE A 136 6.85 -8.51 5.40
C ILE A 136 7.50 -7.61 6.46
N ASN A 137 7.02 -7.63 7.68
CA ASN A 137 7.54 -6.83 8.78
C ASN A 137 9.01 -7.15 9.09
N LEU A 138 9.38 -8.43 9.15
CA LEU A 138 10.76 -8.85 9.35
C LEU A 138 11.67 -8.37 8.22
N TYR A 139 11.23 -8.51 6.98
CA TYR A 139 12.04 -8.09 5.82
C TYR A 139 12.17 -6.56 5.77
N ARG A 140 11.10 -5.81 6.03
CA ARG A 140 11.15 -4.34 6.16
C ARG A 140 12.15 -3.90 7.24
N ASP A 141 12.14 -4.54 8.41
CA ASP A 141 13.06 -4.22 9.50
C ASP A 141 14.53 -4.56 9.11
N GLU A 142 14.75 -5.62 8.34
CA GLU A 142 16.05 -5.93 7.77
C GLU A 142 16.51 -4.85 6.78
N LEU A 143 15.64 -4.41 5.86
CA LEU A 143 15.93 -3.31 4.91
C LEU A 143 16.28 -2.03 5.66
N ARG A 144 15.53 -1.70 6.70
CA ARG A 144 15.80 -0.53 7.54
C ARG A 144 17.18 -0.59 8.19
N ASN A 145 17.57 -1.74 8.72
CA ASN A 145 18.89 -1.91 9.33
C ASN A 145 20.02 -1.80 8.30
N ARG A 146 19.83 -2.38 7.11
CA ARG A 146 20.76 -2.26 5.98
C ARG A 146 20.88 -0.79 5.51
N HIS A 147 19.76 -0.08 5.41
CA HIS A 147 19.73 1.33 5.09
C HIS A 147 20.51 2.18 6.08
N LEU A 148 20.27 2.01 7.39
CA LEU A 148 20.99 2.75 8.43
C LEU A 148 22.51 2.50 8.38
N ALA A 149 22.94 1.26 8.10
CA ALA A 149 24.35 0.93 7.91
C ALA A 149 24.93 1.63 6.66
N ALA A 150 24.20 1.60 5.53
CA ALA A 150 24.61 2.23 4.28
C ALA A 150 24.73 3.77 4.40
N VAL A 151 23.80 4.41 5.13
CA VAL A 151 23.88 5.87 5.43
C VAL A 151 25.12 6.17 6.25
N ARG A 152 25.38 5.41 7.32
CA ARG A 152 26.57 5.58 8.16
C ARG A 152 27.87 5.41 7.36
N ASP A 153 27.89 4.46 6.43
CA ASP A 153 29.04 4.16 5.58
C ASP A 153 29.14 5.06 4.34
N ASN A 154 28.25 6.06 4.19
CA ASN A 154 28.14 6.98 3.03
C ASN A 154 28.07 6.26 1.68
N ARG A 155 27.37 5.12 1.59
CA ARG A 155 27.27 4.30 0.36
C ARG A 155 26.43 4.96 -0.73
N TYR A 156 25.52 5.87 -0.37
CA TYR A 156 24.70 6.62 -1.29
C TYR A 156 24.35 8.02 -0.76
N SER A 157 23.89 8.90 -1.63
CA SER A 157 23.50 10.27 -1.27
C SER A 157 22.24 10.28 -0.38
N TYR A 158 22.05 11.38 0.35
CA TYR A 158 20.84 11.59 1.14
C TYR A 158 19.56 11.43 0.30
N ALA A 159 19.54 11.99 -0.93
CA ALA A 159 18.41 11.90 -1.82
C ALA A 159 18.09 10.44 -2.24
N GLN A 160 19.12 9.64 -2.58
CA GLN A 160 18.95 8.21 -2.85
C GLN A 160 18.41 7.47 -1.62
N GLY A 161 18.99 7.75 -0.43
CA GLY A 161 18.54 7.15 0.81
C GLY A 161 17.09 7.48 1.17
N SER A 162 16.66 8.72 0.93
CA SER A 162 15.29 9.16 1.16
C SER A 162 14.28 8.45 0.23
N ILE A 163 14.59 8.36 -1.06
CA ILE A 163 13.75 7.63 -2.03
C ILE A 163 13.70 6.14 -1.67
N TYR A 164 14.84 5.52 -1.39
CA TYR A 164 14.89 4.10 -1.07
C TYR A 164 14.13 3.77 0.22
N SER A 165 14.33 4.54 1.30
CA SER A 165 13.67 4.29 2.58
C SER A 165 12.18 4.63 2.58
N GLY A 166 11.72 5.48 1.69
CA GLY A 166 10.30 5.79 1.52
C GLY A 166 9.52 4.72 0.75
N ALA A 167 10.21 3.76 0.13
CA ALA A 167 9.60 2.74 -0.72
C ALA A 167 9.29 1.40 0.01
N TYR A 168 9.58 1.27 1.34
CA TYR A 168 9.28 0.06 2.12
C TYR A 168 8.78 0.32 3.53
#